data_e0afd654970b231eec76ec93bc4a96c6
#
_entry.id   e0afd654970b231eec76ec93bc4a96c6
#
_cell.length_a   1.000
_cell.length_b   1.000
_cell.length_c   1.000
_cell.angle_alpha   90.00
_cell.angle_beta   90.00
_cell.angle_gamma   90.00
#
_symmetry.space_group_name_H-M   'P 1'
#
loop_
_entity.id
_entity.type
_entity.pdbx_description
1 polymer ?
#
loop_
_entity_poly.entity_id
_entity_poly.type
_entity_poly.pdbx_seq_one_letter_code
_entity_poly.pdbx_strand_id
1 'polypeptide(L)'
;MQEGTLTSDSHLEGTPFPRGDAYAADCPTRKLLDRIADKWSVLILLLLGQEAMRFNALKRRIEGVSQKMLSQTLRSLERDGLVSRTVVATVPVTVTYTITPLGSGLIGSLQSMIDWAETHMPDVVAAQRAHDDALG
;
A
#
# COMPACT_ATOMS: atom_id res chain seq x y z
N MET A 1 -1.67 20.65 -19.57
CA MET A 1 -1.34 20.72 -18.64
C MET A 1 -1.99 21.24 -17.51
N GLN A 2 -2.98 21.75 -17.60
CA GLN A 2 -3.44 22.30 -16.49
C GLN A 2 -4.54 21.63 -15.84
N GLU A 3 -5.33 20.84 -16.51
CA GLU A 3 -6.54 20.29 -15.94
C GLU A 3 -6.28 19.44 -14.74
N GLY A 4 -5.31 18.58 -14.82
CA GLY A 4 -4.97 17.73 -13.71
C GLY A 4 -4.52 18.54 -12.52
N THR A 5 -3.80 19.60 -12.79
CA THR A 5 -3.31 20.47 -11.75
C THR A 5 -4.45 21.15 -11.01
N LEU A 6 -5.40 21.64 -11.76
CA LEU A 6 -6.54 22.31 -11.15
C LEU A 6 -7.33 21.36 -10.28
N THR A 7 -7.56 20.15 -10.75
CA THR A 7 -8.29 19.15 -9.99
C THR A 7 -7.57 18.83 -8.70
N SER A 8 -6.26 18.70 -8.77
CA SER A 8 -5.47 18.42 -7.58
C SER A 8 -5.55 19.55 -6.57
N ASP A 9 -5.47 20.77 -7.06
CA ASP A 9 -5.55 21.92 -6.17
C ASP A 9 -6.89 21.99 -5.48
N SER A 10 -7.97 21.77 -6.21
CA SER A 10 -9.29 21.72 -5.61
C SER A 10 -9.39 20.65 -4.54
N HIS A 11 -8.82 19.51 -4.82
CA HIS A 11 -8.86 18.39 -3.89
C HIS A 11 -8.15 18.71 -2.59
N LEU A 12 -7.13 19.54 -2.65
CA LEU A 12 -6.36 19.91 -1.48
C LEU A 12 -6.88 21.17 -0.79
N GLU A 13 -7.89 21.78 -1.36
CA GLU A 13 -8.47 22.97 -0.76
C GLU A 13 -8.98 22.64 0.64
N GLY A 14 -8.64 23.47 1.60
CA GLY A 14 -9.09 23.28 2.97
C GLY A 14 -8.18 22.44 3.83
N THR A 15 -7.12 21.86 3.26
CA THR A 15 -6.17 21.09 4.06
C THR A 15 -5.06 22.00 4.57
N PRO A 16 -4.48 21.67 5.73
CA PRO A 16 -3.34 22.45 6.24
C PRO A 16 -2.05 22.17 5.51
N PHE A 17 -1.99 21.10 4.72
CA PHE A 17 -0.77 20.73 4.03
C PHE A 17 -0.74 21.29 2.63
N PRO A 18 0.32 21.98 2.23
CA PRO A 18 0.47 22.38 0.84
C PRO A 18 0.75 21.15 -0.01
N ARG A 19 0.49 21.26 -1.30
CA ARG A 19 0.86 20.20 -2.21
C ARG A 19 2.37 20.10 -2.23
N GLY A 20 2.89 18.91 -1.94
CA GLY A 20 4.32 18.71 -1.80
C GLY A 20 5.03 18.53 -3.11
N ASP A 21 6.34 18.57 -3.05
CA ASP A 21 7.23 18.22 -4.14
C ASP A 21 7.80 16.84 -3.82
N ALA A 22 7.27 15.81 -4.46
CA ALA A 22 7.64 14.42 -4.16
C ALA A 22 9.11 14.13 -4.48
N TYR A 23 9.78 15.00 -5.24
CA TYR A 23 11.19 14.83 -5.53
C TYR A 23 12.09 15.36 -4.41
N ALA A 24 11.54 16.11 -3.47
CA ALA A 24 12.31 16.59 -2.34
C ALA A 24 12.39 15.51 -1.26
N ALA A 25 13.59 15.33 -0.69
CA ALA A 25 13.83 14.23 0.24
C ALA A 25 13.01 14.33 1.53
N ASP A 26 12.67 15.55 1.95
CA ASP A 26 11.94 15.74 3.19
C ASP A 26 10.42 15.90 2.98
N CYS A 27 9.95 15.67 1.76
CA CYS A 27 8.53 15.82 1.43
C CYS A 27 7.69 14.74 2.14
N PRO A 28 6.63 15.10 2.87
CA PRO A 28 5.78 14.11 3.52
C PRO A 28 5.14 13.14 2.53
N THR A 29 4.77 13.60 1.34
CA THR A 29 4.22 12.73 0.29
C THR A 29 5.22 11.66 -0.11
N ARG A 30 6.49 12.05 -0.27
CA ARG A 30 7.53 11.09 -0.62
C ARG A 30 7.73 10.05 0.47
N LYS A 31 7.68 10.49 1.74
CA LYS A 31 7.83 9.57 2.86
C LYS A 31 6.68 8.57 2.93
N LEU A 32 5.46 9.04 2.68
CA LEU A 32 4.32 8.15 2.63
C LEU A 32 4.44 7.18 1.47
N LEU A 33 4.89 7.65 0.31
CA LEU A 33 5.08 6.81 -0.87
C LEU A 33 6.03 5.66 -0.59
N ASP A 34 7.12 5.92 0.14
CA ASP A 34 8.06 4.86 0.52
C ASP A 34 7.37 3.74 1.29
N ARG A 35 6.42 4.10 2.15
CA ARG A 35 5.73 3.10 2.96
C ARG A 35 4.66 2.35 2.18
N ILE A 36 3.84 3.04 1.40
CA ILE A 36 2.72 2.39 0.70
C ILE A 36 3.15 1.67 -0.57
N ALA A 37 4.34 1.98 -1.11
CA ALA A 37 4.85 1.31 -2.30
C ALA A 37 5.60 0.01 -1.96
N ASP A 38 5.77 -0.28 -0.68
CA ASP A 38 6.36 -1.53 -0.24
C ASP A 38 5.41 -2.69 -0.55
N LYS A 39 5.96 -3.79 -1.06
CA LYS A 39 5.10 -4.91 -1.50
C LYS A 39 4.26 -5.48 -0.36
N TRP A 40 4.81 -5.52 0.85
CA TRP A 40 4.05 -6.07 1.98
C TRP A 40 2.87 -5.17 2.33
N SER A 41 3.07 -3.84 2.28
CA SER A 41 1.98 -2.89 2.50
C SER A 41 0.88 -3.04 1.47
N VAL A 42 1.26 -3.15 0.18
CA VAL A 42 0.29 -3.31 -0.89
C VAL A 42 -0.54 -4.58 -0.68
N LEU A 43 0.13 -5.70 -0.39
CA LEU A 43 -0.56 -6.98 -0.23
C LEU A 43 -1.47 -6.98 0.99
N ILE A 44 -1.03 -6.40 2.10
CA ILE A 44 -1.85 -6.30 3.30
C ILE A 44 -3.08 -5.44 3.05
N LEU A 45 -2.89 -4.27 2.44
CA LEU A 45 -4.00 -3.36 2.20
C LEU A 45 -5.04 -3.96 1.29
N LEU A 46 -4.61 -4.67 0.24
CA LEU A 46 -5.55 -5.32 -0.66
C LEU A 46 -6.36 -6.40 0.04
N LEU A 47 -5.74 -7.17 0.92
CA LEU A 47 -6.46 -8.18 1.69
C LEU A 47 -7.45 -7.55 2.65
N LEU A 48 -7.02 -6.55 3.40
CA LEU A 48 -7.88 -5.89 4.37
C LEU A 48 -8.98 -5.08 3.69
N GLY A 49 -8.78 -4.72 2.42
CA GLY A 49 -9.84 -4.09 1.64
C GLY A 49 -10.99 -5.03 1.37
N GLN A 50 -10.77 -6.34 1.46
CA GLN A 50 -11.81 -7.33 1.24
C GLN A 50 -12.53 -7.70 2.54
N GLU A 51 -11.78 -7.87 3.63
CA GLU A 51 -12.36 -8.24 4.92
C GLU A 51 -11.36 -7.99 6.03
N ALA A 52 -11.86 -7.84 7.23
CA ALA A 52 -11.02 -7.75 8.42
C ALA A 52 -10.32 -9.09 8.64
N MET A 53 -9.07 -9.04 9.10
CA MET A 53 -8.28 -10.26 9.29
C MET A 53 -7.43 -10.18 10.54
N ARG A 54 -7.16 -11.33 11.14
CA ARG A 54 -6.24 -11.45 12.25
C ARG A 54 -4.81 -11.62 11.73
N PHE A 55 -3.86 -11.38 12.61
CA PHE A 55 -2.44 -11.44 12.29
C PHE A 55 -2.07 -12.77 11.62
N ASN A 56 -2.45 -13.89 12.22
CA ASN A 56 -2.06 -15.18 11.69
C ASN A 56 -2.74 -15.51 10.37
N ALA A 57 -3.94 -14.98 10.14
CA ALA A 57 -4.61 -15.15 8.86
C ALA A 57 -3.87 -14.41 7.76
N LEU A 58 -3.42 -13.18 8.07
CA LEU A 58 -2.60 -12.41 7.13
C LEU A 58 -1.30 -13.16 6.83
N LYS A 59 -0.65 -13.67 7.88
CA LYS A 59 0.61 -14.36 7.70
C LYS A 59 0.48 -15.61 6.84
N ARG A 60 -0.61 -16.35 7.00
CA ARG A 60 -0.84 -17.53 6.17
C ARG A 60 -1.16 -17.17 4.72
N ARG A 61 -1.89 -16.08 4.53
CA ARG A 61 -2.32 -15.68 3.19
C ARG A 61 -1.21 -15.08 2.36
N ILE A 62 -0.25 -14.38 3.00
CA ILE A 62 0.84 -13.71 2.29
C ILE A 62 2.08 -14.57 2.39
N GLU A 63 2.33 -15.32 1.34
CA GLU A 63 3.45 -16.23 1.32
C GLU A 63 4.77 -15.46 1.35
N GLY A 64 5.70 -15.92 2.19
CA GLY A 64 7.03 -15.34 2.25
C GLY A 64 7.21 -14.21 3.25
N VAL A 65 6.13 -13.70 3.84
CA VAL A 65 6.27 -12.64 4.83
C VAL A 65 6.65 -13.24 6.18
N SER A 66 7.69 -12.68 6.80
CA SER A 66 8.08 -13.10 8.15
C SER A 66 7.18 -12.44 9.18
N GLN A 67 7.16 -13.02 10.37
CA GLN A 67 6.40 -12.43 11.49
C GLN A 67 6.89 -11.02 11.79
N LYS A 68 8.20 -10.81 11.73
CA LYS A 68 8.79 -9.50 11.99
C LYS A 68 8.36 -8.47 10.94
N MET A 69 8.44 -8.84 9.67
CA MET A 69 8.06 -7.93 8.59
C MET A 69 6.58 -7.59 8.64
N LEU A 70 5.73 -8.61 8.86
CA LEU A 70 4.29 -8.38 8.95
C LEU A 70 3.98 -7.45 10.12
N SER A 71 4.58 -7.70 11.27
CA SER A 71 4.36 -6.89 12.46
C SER A 71 4.79 -5.44 12.24
N GLN A 72 5.96 -5.24 11.65
CA GLN A 72 6.47 -3.90 11.38
C GLN A 72 5.60 -3.16 10.37
N THR A 73 5.19 -3.85 9.32
CA THR A 73 4.38 -3.24 8.27
C THR A 73 3.01 -2.84 8.80
N LEU A 74 2.37 -3.72 9.57
CA LEU A 74 1.07 -3.41 10.16
C LEU A 74 1.16 -2.21 11.09
N ARG A 75 2.26 -2.11 11.85
CA ARG A 75 2.46 -0.99 12.76
C ARG A 75 2.61 0.32 11.99
N SER A 76 3.33 0.29 10.88
CA SER A 76 3.49 1.47 10.04
C SER A 76 2.17 1.90 9.41
N LEU A 77 1.40 0.93 8.92
CA LEU A 77 0.10 1.23 8.31
C LEU A 77 -0.88 1.78 9.33
N GLU A 78 -0.83 1.26 10.54
CA GLU A 78 -1.66 1.75 11.64
C GLU A 78 -1.26 3.19 12.00
N ARG A 79 0.04 3.45 12.09
CA ARG A 79 0.54 4.78 12.40
C ARG A 79 0.12 5.81 11.34
N ASP A 80 0.08 5.40 10.09
CA ASP A 80 -0.32 6.30 9.00
C ASP A 80 -1.85 6.42 8.87
N GLY A 81 -2.61 5.71 9.71
CA GLY A 81 -4.06 5.80 9.69
C GLY A 81 -4.75 5.01 8.60
N LEU A 82 -4.01 4.13 7.92
CA LEU A 82 -4.56 3.32 6.83
C LEU A 82 -5.22 2.03 7.32
N VAL A 83 -4.79 1.55 8.48
CA VAL A 83 -5.28 0.31 9.09
C VAL A 83 -5.58 0.60 10.55
N SER A 84 -6.63 -0.01 11.08
CA SER A 84 -6.93 0.06 12.51
C SER A 84 -6.77 -1.31 13.13
N ARG A 85 -6.44 -1.30 14.42
CA ARG A 85 -6.21 -2.50 15.19
C ARG A 85 -7.24 -2.54 16.31
N THR A 86 -8.06 -3.58 16.34
CA THR A 86 -9.10 -3.72 17.34
C THR A 86 -8.77 -4.90 18.24
N VAL A 87 -8.74 -4.65 19.54
CA VAL A 87 -8.48 -5.68 20.53
C VAL A 87 -9.80 -6.02 21.20
N VAL A 88 -10.17 -7.30 21.18
CA VAL A 88 -11.36 -7.77 21.86
C VAL A 88 -10.92 -8.54 23.10
N ALA A 89 -11.43 -8.11 24.25
CA ALA A 89 -11.03 -8.69 25.54
C ALA A 89 -11.75 -10.01 25.80
N THR A 90 -11.47 -10.99 24.98
CA THR A 90 -11.95 -12.36 25.16
C THR A 90 -10.83 -13.19 25.78
N VAL A 91 -11.08 -14.46 26.06
CA VAL A 91 -10.06 -15.37 26.54
C VAL A 91 -9.96 -16.51 25.55
N PRO A 92 -8.88 -16.55 24.74
CA PRO A 92 -7.78 -15.60 24.69
C PRO A 92 -8.16 -14.28 24.01
N VAL A 93 -7.34 -13.25 24.24
CA VAL A 93 -7.53 -11.96 23.62
C VAL A 93 -7.37 -12.10 22.11
N THR A 94 -8.26 -11.47 21.35
CA THR A 94 -8.16 -11.47 19.89
C THR A 94 -7.87 -10.06 19.37
N VAL A 95 -7.02 -10.00 18.34
CA VAL A 95 -6.65 -8.75 17.70
C VAL A 95 -7.01 -8.86 16.22
N THR A 96 -7.81 -7.92 15.76
CA THR A 96 -8.28 -7.89 14.38
C THR A 96 -7.82 -6.61 13.69
N TYR A 97 -7.34 -6.74 12.47
CA TYR A 97 -6.92 -5.60 11.66
C TYR A 97 -8.00 -5.30 10.63
N THR A 98 -8.29 -4.03 10.46
CA THR A 98 -9.36 -3.57 9.57
C THR A 98 -8.85 -2.38 8.78
N ILE A 99 -9.26 -2.29 7.52
CA ILE A 99 -8.91 -1.11 6.74
C ILE A 99 -9.74 0.08 7.21
N THR A 100 -9.14 1.25 7.27
CA THR A 100 -9.86 2.47 7.62
C THR A 100 -10.49 3.10 6.36
N PRO A 101 -11.42 4.05 6.53
CA PRO A 101 -11.91 4.78 5.36
C PRO A 101 -10.78 5.44 4.56
N LEU A 102 -9.76 5.96 5.26
CA LEU A 102 -8.61 6.55 4.58
C LEU A 102 -7.88 5.49 3.75
N GLY A 103 -7.63 4.32 4.34
CA GLY A 103 -6.99 3.23 3.62
C GLY A 103 -7.82 2.73 2.45
N SER A 104 -9.14 2.68 2.62
CA SER A 104 -10.03 2.25 1.54
C SER A 104 -9.91 3.12 0.30
N GLY A 105 -9.64 4.41 0.50
CA GLY A 105 -9.47 5.33 -0.63
C GLY A 105 -8.28 5.00 -1.51
N LEU A 106 -7.34 4.21 -1.00
CA LEU A 106 -6.12 3.86 -1.72
C LEU A 106 -6.28 2.55 -2.52
N ILE A 107 -7.28 1.73 -2.18
CA ILE A 107 -7.39 0.37 -2.72
C ILE A 107 -7.51 0.37 -4.24
N GLY A 108 -8.32 1.27 -4.81
CA GLY A 108 -8.50 1.32 -6.26
C GLY A 108 -7.19 1.53 -7.00
N SER A 109 -6.35 2.43 -6.50
CA SER A 109 -5.06 2.71 -7.12
C SER A 109 -4.13 1.51 -7.03
N LEU A 110 -4.11 0.84 -5.88
CA LEU A 110 -3.26 -0.34 -5.70
C LEU A 110 -3.73 -1.49 -6.59
N GLN A 111 -5.04 -1.70 -6.67
CA GLN A 111 -5.58 -2.77 -7.50
C GLN A 111 -5.28 -2.51 -8.98
N SER A 112 -5.38 -1.27 -9.43
CA SER A 112 -5.05 -0.92 -10.80
C SER A 112 -3.59 -1.23 -11.11
N MET A 113 -2.70 -0.96 -10.17
CA MET A 113 -1.29 -1.26 -10.34
C MET A 113 -1.03 -2.75 -10.47
N ILE A 114 -1.67 -3.55 -9.62
CA ILE A 114 -1.54 -5.01 -9.67
C ILE A 114 -2.10 -5.54 -10.99
N ASP A 115 -3.26 -5.04 -11.39
CA ASP A 115 -3.91 -5.49 -12.63
C ASP A 115 -3.02 -5.18 -13.83
N TRP A 116 -2.40 -4.01 -13.84
CA TRP A 116 -1.48 -3.64 -14.92
C TRP A 116 -0.30 -4.60 -14.96
N ALA A 117 0.27 -4.88 -13.79
CA ALA A 117 1.43 -5.77 -13.70
C ALA A 117 1.09 -7.17 -14.21
N GLU A 118 -0.04 -7.70 -13.80
CA GLU A 118 -0.45 -9.04 -14.23
C GLU A 118 -0.74 -9.09 -15.72
N THR A 119 -1.37 -8.06 -16.24
CA THR A 119 -1.72 -8.00 -17.66
C THR A 119 -0.48 -7.90 -18.53
N HIS A 120 0.52 -7.15 -18.09
CA HIS A 120 1.69 -6.84 -18.92
C HIS A 120 2.94 -7.64 -18.57
N MET A 121 2.82 -8.60 -17.64
CA MET A 121 3.98 -9.41 -17.24
C MET A 121 4.64 -10.11 -18.44
N PRO A 122 3.89 -10.65 -19.43
CA PRO A 122 4.55 -11.24 -20.58
C PRO A 122 5.46 -10.28 -21.33
N ASP A 123 5.04 -9.02 -21.45
CA ASP A 123 5.86 -8.00 -22.13
C ASP A 123 7.11 -7.65 -21.30
N VAL A 124 6.95 -7.61 -19.96
CA VAL A 124 8.09 -7.35 -19.09
C VAL A 124 9.10 -8.48 -19.20
N VAL A 125 8.63 -9.72 -19.18
CA VAL A 125 9.50 -10.89 -19.29
C VAL A 125 10.23 -10.89 -20.64
N ALA A 126 9.51 -10.54 -21.71
CA ALA A 126 10.12 -10.46 -23.03
C ALA A 126 11.22 -9.39 -23.09
N ALA A 127 10.97 -8.25 -22.44
CA ALA A 127 11.96 -7.18 -22.37
C ALA A 127 13.19 -7.62 -21.58
N GLN A 128 12.98 -8.32 -20.48
CA GLN A 128 14.08 -8.83 -19.67
C GLN A 128 14.96 -9.79 -20.49
N ARG A 129 14.32 -10.70 -21.21
CA ARG A 129 15.07 -11.66 -22.03
C ARG A 129 15.86 -10.98 -23.11
N ALA A 130 15.24 -9.99 -23.78
CA ALA A 130 15.93 -9.26 -24.83
C ALA A 130 17.14 -8.51 -24.28
N HIS A 131 17.00 -7.93 -23.09
CA HIS A 131 18.10 -7.23 -22.43
C HIS A 131 19.24 -8.18 -22.07
N ASP A 132 18.89 -9.32 -21.47
CA ASP A 132 19.88 -10.30 -21.05
C ASP A 132 20.61 -10.90 -22.25
N ASP A 133 19.90 -11.18 -23.32
CA ASP A 133 20.50 -11.72 -24.55
C ASP A 133 21.47 -10.72 -25.18
N ALA A 134 21.12 -9.42 -25.13
CA ALA A 134 22.00 -8.39 -25.67
C ALA A 134 23.30 -8.26 -24.88
N LEU A 135 23.26 -8.55 -23.59
CA LEU A 135 24.46 -8.49 -22.74
C LEU A 135 25.28 -9.76 -22.79
N GLY A 136 24.61 -10.86 -23.03
CA GLY A 136 25.23 -12.15 -22.97
C GLY A 136 25.80 -12.60 -24.26
#